data_eec35952d36d77804f243af1c83a7874
#
_entry.id   eec35952d36d77804f243af1c83a7874
#
_cell.length_a   1.000
_cell.length_b   1.000
_cell.length_c   1.000
_cell.angle_alpha   90.00
_cell.angle_beta   90.00
_cell.angle_gamma   90.00
#
_symmetry.space_group_name_H-M   'P 1'
#
loop_
_entity.id
_entity.type
_entity.pdbx_description
1 polymer ?
#
loop_
_entity_poly.entity_id
_entity_poly.type
_entity_poly.pdbx_seq_one_letter_code
_entity_poly.pdbx_strand_id
1 'polypeptide(L)'
;MTGVTPATLDDARAALDRISDPVSGRGLVAADLVQGLVVRSGRAGFMLEVPASRAATYAPVREAAEKALAALPGIDVAQVVLTAQAAEGATRVRKGAKVSEDPQARMVPPPEAEKPAHVRHVIAVASGKGGVGKSTVSTNLAVAFAKMGLRVGLLDADVYGPSAPKMMGVDGDPLFENEKLQPLEAHGVRLMSIGFIIDEGKAMIWRGPMASSAVRQMIHDVAWGSEAAPLDVLVVDLPPGTGDIQLTLVQKLRIDGVVLVTTPQEIALIDARRAAVMFEKTATPILGLIENMAFFADPSTGAPIPIFGEGGGVAEAERLRVPLLGRVPIEMGVRIGGDEGVPAVIGEPKGQAAQVFVAAAETLWKAVG
;
A
#
# COMPACT_ATOMS: atom_id res chain seq x y z
N MET A 1 -1.49 22.65 41.06
CA MET A 1 -1.56 21.62 40.00
C MET A 1 -0.19 21.01 39.88
N THR A 2 0.02 19.86 40.50
CA THR A 2 1.29 19.11 40.47
C THR A 2 1.40 18.45 39.09
N GLY A 3 2.30 19.03 38.25
CA GLY A 3 2.55 18.48 36.90
C GLY A 3 3.15 17.08 37.02
N VAL A 4 2.35 16.08 36.64
CA VAL A 4 2.85 14.72 36.44
C VAL A 4 3.72 14.73 35.19
N THR A 5 5.01 14.43 35.35
CA THR A 5 5.91 14.28 34.20
C THR A 5 5.45 13.11 33.36
N PRO A 6 5.18 13.25 32.04
CA PRO A 6 4.77 12.16 31.19
C PRO A 6 5.84 11.07 31.15
N ALA A 7 5.38 9.80 31.08
CA ALA A 7 6.28 8.65 30.97
C ALA A 7 7.17 8.75 29.72
N THR A 8 8.42 8.37 29.88
CA THR A 8 9.42 8.31 28.80
C THR A 8 9.46 6.93 28.16
N LEU A 9 10.16 6.80 27.04
CA LEU A 9 10.41 5.52 26.38
C LEU A 9 11.20 4.55 27.30
N ASP A 10 12.08 5.09 28.13
CA ASP A 10 12.88 4.28 29.08
C ASP A 10 12.02 3.77 30.23
N ASP A 11 11.06 4.56 30.71
CA ASP A 11 10.09 4.12 31.71
C ASP A 11 9.24 2.96 31.17
N ALA A 12 8.80 3.05 29.93
CA ALA A 12 8.06 1.99 29.27
C ALA A 12 8.92 0.72 29.08
N ARG A 13 10.17 0.84 28.68
CA ARG A 13 11.10 -0.30 28.59
C ARG A 13 11.31 -0.97 29.94
N ALA A 14 11.53 -0.17 30.99
CA ALA A 14 11.71 -0.70 32.34
C ALA A 14 10.46 -1.40 32.86
N ALA A 15 9.26 -0.89 32.54
CA ALA A 15 8.00 -1.52 32.91
C ALA A 15 7.81 -2.87 32.18
N LEU A 16 8.11 -2.94 30.89
CA LEU A 16 8.00 -4.16 30.10
C LEU A 16 9.05 -5.22 30.47
N ASP A 17 10.24 -4.81 30.89
CA ASP A 17 11.29 -5.74 31.27
C ASP A 17 11.06 -6.43 32.63
N ARG A 18 10.08 -5.94 33.40
CA ARG A 18 9.58 -6.61 34.61
C ARG A 18 8.65 -7.77 34.33
N ILE A 19 8.17 -7.91 33.09
CA ILE A 19 7.28 -9.00 32.67
C ILE A 19 8.17 -10.10 32.09
N SER A 20 8.12 -11.28 32.70
CA SER A 20 8.95 -12.39 32.28
C SER A 20 8.39 -13.08 31.05
N ASP A 21 9.26 -13.35 30.09
CA ASP A 21 8.98 -14.23 28.98
C ASP A 21 8.74 -15.67 29.49
N PRO A 22 7.59 -16.30 29.22
CA PRO A 22 7.27 -17.63 29.70
C PRO A 22 8.19 -18.75 29.19
N VAL A 23 9.03 -18.47 28.21
CA VAL A 23 9.93 -19.43 27.58
C VAL A 23 11.36 -19.31 28.11
N SER A 24 11.91 -18.10 28.12
CA SER A 24 13.29 -17.87 28.54
C SER A 24 13.43 -17.44 29.99
N GLY A 25 12.32 -17.03 30.63
CA GLY A 25 12.32 -16.46 32.00
C GLY A 25 12.94 -15.07 32.09
N ARG A 26 13.40 -14.50 30.98
CA ARG A 26 13.98 -13.14 30.91
C ARG A 26 12.89 -12.09 30.79
N GLY A 27 13.20 -10.82 31.09
CA GLY A 27 12.28 -9.72 30.82
C GLY A 27 11.97 -9.60 29.32
N LEU A 28 10.80 -9.06 28.96
CA LEU A 28 10.39 -8.98 27.55
C LEU A 28 11.36 -8.19 26.67
N VAL A 29 11.95 -7.11 27.20
CA VAL A 29 12.95 -6.31 26.48
C VAL A 29 14.25 -7.09 26.38
N ALA A 30 14.73 -7.69 27.47
CA ALA A 30 15.93 -8.51 27.50
C ALA A 30 15.82 -9.80 26.67
N ALA A 31 14.61 -10.29 26.40
CA ALA A 31 14.29 -11.42 25.55
C ALA A 31 14.15 -11.05 24.06
N ASP A 32 14.32 -9.75 23.70
CA ASP A 32 14.17 -9.19 22.35
C ASP A 32 12.77 -9.43 21.72
N LEU A 33 11.74 -9.47 22.57
CA LEU A 33 10.36 -9.69 22.16
C LEU A 33 9.59 -8.38 21.94
N VAL A 34 10.15 -7.24 22.35
CA VAL A 34 9.53 -5.91 22.25
C VAL A 34 10.04 -5.20 20.99
N GLN A 35 9.20 -5.14 19.97
CA GLN A 35 9.54 -4.48 18.71
C GLN A 35 8.71 -3.21 18.52
N GLY A 36 9.36 -2.12 18.08
CA GLY A 36 8.65 -0.88 17.73
C GLY A 36 7.96 -0.19 18.92
N LEU A 37 8.55 -0.20 20.12
CA LEU A 37 7.98 0.46 21.30
C LEU A 37 7.89 1.99 21.10
N VAL A 38 6.69 2.53 21.24
CA VAL A 38 6.36 3.95 21.10
C VAL A 38 5.69 4.45 22.37
N VAL A 39 6.10 5.65 22.83
CA VAL A 39 5.44 6.41 23.91
C VAL A 39 5.30 7.85 23.42
N ARG A 40 4.07 8.31 23.11
CA ARG A 40 3.84 9.66 22.58
C ARG A 40 2.40 10.12 22.83
N SER A 41 2.23 11.38 23.17
CA SER A 41 0.93 12.05 23.26
C SER A 41 -0.15 11.24 24.01
N GLY A 42 0.20 10.71 25.19
CA GLY A 42 -0.73 9.91 25.99
C GLY A 42 -0.94 8.48 25.52
N ARG A 43 -0.18 8.01 24.52
CA ARG A 43 -0.27 6.65 23.98
C ARG A 43 1.03 5.90 24.14
N ALA A 44 0.94 4.59 24.44
CA ALA A 44 2.07 3.67 24.44
C ALA A 44 1.68 2.37 23.72
N GLY A 45 2.60 1.82 22.92
CA GLY A 45 2.34 0.56 22.25
C GLY A 45 3.60 -0.06 21.66
N PHE A 46 3.53 -1.38 21.40
CA PHE A 46 4.59 -2.14 20.75
C PHE A 46 4.05 -3.44 20.15
N MET A 47 4.90 -4.10 19.37
CA MET A 47 4.61 -5.44 18.88
C MET A 47 5.36 -6.47 19.71
N LEU A 48 4.60 -7.47 20.20
CA LEU A 48 5.12 -8.64 20.89
C LEU A 48 5.34 -9.75 19.86
N GLU A 49 6.59 -9.97 19.46
CA GLU A 49 6.96 -10.91 18.40
C GLU A 49 7.25 -12.30 19.00
N VAL A 50 6.46 -13.31 18.60
CA VAL A 50 6.56 -14.67 19.16
C VAL A 50 6.42 -15.73 18.05
N PRO A 51 6.96 -16.96 18.24
CA PRO A 51 6.71 -18.05 17.30
C PRO A 51 5.22 -18.37 17.16
N ALA A 52 4.74 -18.59 15.91
CA ALA A 52 3.32 -18.85 15.63
C ALA A 52 2.74 -20.00 16.46
N SER A 53 3.53 -21.05 16.69
CA SER A 53 3.15 -22.21 17.51
C SER A 53 2.90 -21.90 19.00
N ARG A 54 3.28 -20.70 19.46
CA ARG A 54 3.21 -20.29 20.88
C ARG A 54 2.30 -19.07 21.09
N ALA A 55 1.63 -18.57 20.09
CA ALA A 55 0.77 -17.38 20.19
C ALA A 55 -0.24 -17.45 21.34
N ALA A 56 -0.85 -18.60 21.56
CA ALA A 56 -1.80 -18.82 22.68
C ALA A 56 -1.15 -18.68 24.06
N THR A 57 0.12 -19.06 24.21
CA THR A 57 0.88 -18.95 25.47
C THR A 57 1.20 -17.49 25.81
N TYR A 58 1.27 -16.62 24.80
CA TYR A 58 1.61 -15.20 24.97
C TYR A 58 0.40 -14.25 25.07
N ALA A 59 -0.82 -14.75 24.92
CA ALA A 59 -2.01 -13.94 25.14
C ALA A 59 -2.06 -13.28 26.52
N PRO A 60 -1.79 -14.01 27.65
CA PRO A 60 -1.73 -13.38 28.98
C PRO A 60 -0.56 -12.39 29.12
N VAL A 61 0.57 -12.63 28.44
CA VAL A 61 1.74 -11.75 28.47
C VAL A 61 1.41 -10.42 27.76
N ARG A 62 0.70 -10.47 26.65
CA ARG A 62 0.20 -9.29 25.94
C ARG A 62 -0.67 -8.43 26.86
N GLU A 63 -1.66 -9.05 27.54
CA GLU A 63 -2.55 -8.33 28.47
C GLU A 63 -1.78 -7.72 29.65
N ALA A 64 -0.79 -8.44 30.20
CA ALA A 64 0.06 -7.92 31.24
C ALA A 64 0.90 -6.71 30.78
N ALA A 65 1.39 -6.77 29.55
CA ALA A 65 2.16 -5.68 28.95
C ALA A 65 1.30 -4.43 28.68
N GLU A 66 0.07 -4.60 28.17
CA GLU A 66 -0.89 -3.50 28.03
C GLU A 66 -1.21 -2.84 29.36
N LYS A 67 -1.47 -3.62 30.41
CA LYS A 67 -1.72 -3.10 31.76
C LYS A 67 -0.52 -2.36 32.34
N ALA A 68 0.69 -2.88 32.12
CA ALA A 68 1.91 -2.24 32.60
C ALA A 68 2.18 -0.89 31.91
N LEU A 69 1.92 -0.79 30.63
CA LEU A 69 2.03 0.48 29.89
C LEU A 69 0.93 1.47 30.31
N ALA A 70 -0.31 1.03 30.47
CA ALA A 70 -1.44 1.87 30.88
C ALA A 70 -1.28 2.42 32.30
N ALA A 71 -0.49 1.76 33.14
CA ALA A 71 -0.20 2.22 34.51
C ALA A 71 0.85 3.33 34.57
N LEU A 72 1.52 3.67 33.47
CA LEU A 72 2.54 4.70 33.44
C LEU A 72 1.92 6.11 33.44
N PRO A 73 2.55 7.08 34.09
CA PRO A 73 2.04 8.46 34.15
C PRO A 73 1.87 9.09 32.75
N GLY A 74 0.69 9.63 32.48
CA GLY A 74 0.41 10.33 31.23
C GLY A 74 0.17 9.39 30.03
N ILE A 75 -0.10 8.10 30.26
CA ILE A 75 -0.53 7.17 29.22
C ILE A 75 -2.03 6.94 29.38
N ASP A 76 -2.80 7.36 28.39
CA ASP A 76 -4.27 7.20 28.32
C ASP A 76 -4.68 5.93 27.58
N VAL A 77 -3.87 5.55 26.57
CA VAL A 77 -4.11 4.37 25.71
C VAL A 77 -2.84 3.55 25.61
N ALA A 78 -2.92 2.26 25.95
CA ALA A 78 -1.86 1.29 25.77
C ALA A 78 -2.34 0.18 24.83
N GLN A 79 -1.52 -0.17 23.82
CA GLN A 79 -1.85 -1.21 22.85
C GLN A 79 -0.64 -2.11 22.57
N VAL A 80 -0.84 -3.42 22.69
CA VAL A 80 0.18 -4.43 22.37
C VAL A 80 -0.34 -5.39 21.31
N VAL A 81 0.34 -5.42 20.17
CA VAL A 81 -0.01 -6.30 19.05
C VAL A 81 0.83 -7.57 19.14
N LEU A 82 0.17 -8.72 19.26
CA LEU A 82 0.84 -10.03 19.22
C LEU A 82 1.09 -10.41 17.77
N THR A 83 2.37 -10.54 17.37
CA THR A 83 2.76 -10.96 16.03
C THR A 83 3.42 -12.33 16.06
N ALA A 84 3.01 -13.21 15.14
CA ALA A 84 3.53 -14.56 15.07
C ALA A 84 4.64 -14.66 14.02
N GLN A 85 5.85 -15.05 14.45
CA GLN A 85 6.95 -15.37 13.54
C GLN A 85 6.70 -16.72 12.85
N ALA A 86 6.75 -16.76 11.52
CA ALA A 86 6.91 -18.02 10.80
C ALA A 86 8.29 -18.60 11.11
N ALA A 87 8.37 -19.89 11.44
CA ALA A 87 9.61 -20.56 11.82
C ALA A 87 10.72 -20.32 10.77
N GLU A 88 11.83 -19.70 11.15
CA GLU A 88 13.07 -19.70 10.38
C GLU A 88 13.57 -21.14 10.28
N GLY A 89 13.54 -21.72 9.08
CA GLY A 89 14.15 -23.04 8.90
C GLY A 89 13.63 -23.89 7.74
N ALA A 90 13.38 -23.31 6.58
CA ALA A 90 13.11 -24.14 5.40
C ALA A 90 13.72 -23.56 4.12
N THR A 91 15.05 -23.43 4.07
CA THR A 91 15.74 -23.29 2.78
C THR A 91 17.10 -23.98 2.83
N ARG A 92 17.10 -25.30 2.97
CA ARG A 92 18.19 -26.15 2.46
C ARG A 92 17.58 -27.15 1.50
N VAL A 93 17.68 -26.85 0.22
CA VAL A 93 17.45 -27.81 -0.86
C VAL A 93 18.41 -28.98 -0.66
N ARG A 94 17.93 -30.07 -0.06
CA ARG A 94 18.55 -31.38 -0.13
C ARG A 94 18.09 -32.03 -1.43
N LYS A 95 18.97 -32.10 -2.44
CA LYS A 95 18.81 -33.02 -3.54
C LYS A 95 18.75 -34.46 -2.97
N GLY A 96 17.63 -35.16 -3.23
CA GLY A 96 17.50 -36.60 -3.07
C GLY A 96 16.79 -37.07 -1.79
N ALA A 97 15.60 -36.70 -1.51
CA ALA A 97 14.68 -37.46 -0.66
C ALA A 97 13.38 -37.71 -1.41
N LYS A 98 12.98 -38.98 -1.51
CA LYS A 98 11.70 -39.39 -2.08
C LYS A 98 10.57 -38.71 -1.30
N VAL A 99 9.72 -38.00 -2.01
CA VAL A 99 8.48 -37.45 -1.49
C VAL A 99 7.56 -38.61 -1.15
N SER A 100 7.21 -38.81 0.12
CA SER A 100 6.10 -39.67 0.51
C SER A 100 4.81 -38.92 0.13
N GLU A 101 4.11 -39.44 -0.84
CA GLU A 101 2.76 -39.00 -1.19
C GLU A 101 1.80 -39.43 -0.05
N ASP A 102 1.51 -38.50 0.86
CA ASP A 102 0.34 -38.63 1.74
C ASP A 102 -0.82 -37.84 1.10
N PRO A 103 -1.86 -38.50 0.56
CA PRO A 103 -2.95 -37.84 -0.16
C PRO A 103 -3.93 -37.08 0.74
N GLN A 104 -3.69 -37.00 2.05
CA GLN A 104 -4.64 -36.44 3.03
C GLN A 104 -4.18 -35.18 3.78
N ALA A 105 -3.09 -34.53 3.42
CA ALA A 105 -2.84 -33.18 3.85
C ALA A 105 -3.90 -32.28 3.14
N ARG A 106 -5.04 -32.08 3.82
CA ARG A 106 -6.05 -31.09 3.40
C ARG A 106 -5.34 -29.75 3.32
N MET A 107 -4.97 -29.35 2.09
CA MET A 107 -4.59 -27.97 1.80
C MET A 107 -5.81 -27.12 2.17
N VAL A 108 -5.71 -26.37 3.25
CA VAL A 108 -6.63 -25.26 3.50
C VAL A 108 -6.49 -24.35 2.30
N PRO A 109 -7.53 -24.15 1.49
CA PRO A 109 -7.43 -23.25 0.35
C PRO A 109 -6.98 -21.89 0.88
N PRO A 110 -6.10 -21.17 0.15
CA PRO A 110 -5.74 -19.82 0.55
C PRO A 110 -7.02 -19.01 0.75
N PRO A 111 -7.11 -18.16 1.77
CA PRO A 111 -8.30 -17.34 2.00
C PRO A 111 -8.63 -16.61 0.70
N GLU A 112 -9.89 -16.68 0.30
CA GLU A 112 -10.40 -16.01 -0.89
C GLU A 112 -10.05 -14.53 -0.84
N ALA A 113 -9.62 -13.98 -1.97
CA ALA A 113 -9.35 -12.55 -2.09
C ALA A 113 -10.64 -11.76 -1.84
N GLU A 114 -10.59 -10.79 -0.93
CA GLU A 114 -11.74 -10.03 -0.48
C GLU A 114 -11.78 -8.64 -1.12
N LYS A 115 -12.97 -8.16 -1.41
CA LYS A 115 -13.21 -6.78 -1.86
C LYS A 115 -13.59 -5.93 -0.64
N PRO A 116 -13.13 -4.68 -0.52
CA PRO A 116 -13.58 -3.79 0.55
C PRO A 116 -15.09 -3.62 0.53
N ALA A 117 -15.71 -3.55 1.72
CA ALA A 117 -17.15 -3.37 1.83
C ALA A 117 -17.61 -2.08 1.10
N HIS A 118 -18.73 -2.17 0.40
CA HIS A 118 -19.34 -1.05 -0.34
C HIS A 118 -18.45 -0.44 -1.43
N VAL A 119 -17.54 -1.23 -2.03
CA VAL A 119 -16.74 -0.85 -3.20
C VAL A 119 -17.15 -1.72 -4.39
N ARG A 120 -17.54 -1.09 -5.50
CA ARG A 120 -18.00 -1.80 -6.71
C ARG A 120 -16.83 -2.36 -7.51
N HIS A 121 -15.88 -1.49 -7.86
CA HIS A 121 -14.72 -1.86 -8.67
C HIS A 121 -13.41 -1.49 -7.97
N VAL A 122 -12.41 -2.36 -8.09
CA VAL A 122 -11.04 -2.14 -7.59
C VAL A 122 -10.10 -2.21 -8.78
N ILE A 123 -9.46 -1.09 -9.09
CA ILE A 123 -8.44 -0.97 -10.15
C ILE A 123 -7.09 -0.75 -9.49
N ALA A 124 -6.17 -1.68 -9.67
CA ALA A 124 -4.80 -1.51 -9.19
C ALA A 124 -3.93 -0.80 -10.23
N VAL A 125 -3.00 0.01 -9.76
CA VAL A 125 -1.94 0.61 -10.58
C VAL A 125 -0.61 0.03 -10.13
N ALA A 126 0.10 -0.57 -11.04
CA ALA A 126 1.32 -1.32 -10.77
C ALA A 126 2.46 -0.92 -11.68
N SER A 127 3.68 -1.14 -11.21
CA SER A 127 4.88 -0.99 -12.03
C SER A 127 5.91 -2.05 -11.69
N GLY A 128 6.72 -2.44 -12.67
CA GLY A 128 7.79 -3.41 -12.45
C GLY A 128 8.98 -2.87 -11.66
N LYS A 129 9.15 -1.54 -11.58
CA LYS A 129 10.21 -0.87 -10.82
C LYS A 129 9.74 0.48 -10.27
N GLY A 130 10.47 1.02 -9.29
CA GLY A 130 10.28 2.37 -8.78
C GLY A 130 10.70 3.47 -9.77
N GLY A 131 10.17 4.69 -9.60
CA GLY A 131 10.57 5.86 -10.36
C GLY A 131 9.94 6.01 -11.75
N VAL A 132 9.00 5.16 -12.16
CA VAL A 132 8.28 5.29 -13.45
C VAL A 132 7.06 6.22 -13.38
N GLY A 133 6.77 6.78 -12.20
CA GLY A 133 5.62 7.67 -11.99
C GLY A 133 4.30 6.95 -11.72
N LYS A 134 4.34 5.75 -11.16
CA LYS A 134 3.16 4.96 -10.76
C LYS A 134 2.15 5.78 -9.95
N SER A 135 2.59 6.40 -8.87
CA SER A 135 1.73 7.19 -7.96
C SER A 135 1.18 8.45 -8.62
N THR A 136 1.94 9.08 -9.55
CA THR A 136 1.44 10.17 -10.39
C THR A 136 0.28 9.70 -11.26
N VAL A 137 0.40 8.52 -11.87
CA VAL A 137 -0.67 7.92 -12.67
C VAL A 137 -1.86 7.56 -11.79
N SER A 138 -1.65 6.90 -10.64
CA SER A 138 -2.71 6.51 -9.71
C SER A 138 -3.53 7.71 -9.24
N THR A 139 -2.85 8.78 -8.82
CA THR A 139 -3.48 10.02 -8.34
C THR A 139 -4.29 10.69 -9.43
N ASN A 140 -3.71 10.86 -10.62
CA ASN A 140 -4.40 11.51 -11.73
C ASN A 140 -5.56 10.68 -12.29
N LEU A 141 -5.47 9.34 -12.33
CA LEU A 141 -6.59 8.48 -12.68
C LEU A 141 -7.74 8.58 -11.67
N ALA A 142 -7.43 8.56 -10.37
CA ALA A 142 -8.45 8.73 -9.33
C ALA A 142 -9.20 10.06 -9.48
N VAL A 143 -8.47 11.15 -9.68
CA VAL A 143 -9.07 12.48 -9.91
C VAL A 143 -9.84 12.53 -11.23
N ALA A 144 -9.35 11.87 -12.29
CA ALA A 144 -10.07 11.79 -13.56
C ALA A 144 -11.41 11.05 -13.42
N PHE A 145 -11.47 9.94 -12.69
CA PHE A 145 -12.71 9.25 -12.36
C PHE A 145 -13.67 10.15 -11.57
N ALA A 146 -13.15 10.90 -10.56
CA ALA A 146 -13.97 11.84 -9.79
C ALA A 146 -14.57 12.95 -10.69
N LYS A 147 -13.81 13.45 -11.66
CA LYS A 147 -14.33 14.42 -12.66
C LYS A 147 -15.40 13.85 -13.58
N MET A 148 -15.45 12.56 -13.77
CA MET A 148 -16.55 11.87 -14.49
C MET A 148 -17.83 11.75 -13.62
N GLY A 149 -17.81 12.24 -12.38
CA GLY A 149 -18.95 12.19 -11.45
C GLY A 149 -19.04 10.90 -10.65
N LEU A 150 -17.99 10.06 -10.66
CA LEU A 150 -17.93 8.81 -9.91
C LEU A 150 -17.51 9.08 -8.46
N ARG A 151 -17.96 8.23 -7.54
CA ARG A 151 -17.49 8.19 -6.15
C ARG A 151 -16.21 7.37 -6.12
N VAL A 152 -15.09 8.00 -5.80
CA VAL A 152 -13.74 7.46 -5.97
C VAL A 152 -13.00 7.39 -4.66
N GLY A 153 -12.29 6.28 -4.46
CA GLY A 153 -11.26 6.13 -3.44
C GLY A 153 -9.87 5.97 -4.06
N LEU A 154 -8.86 6.43 -3.36
CA LEU A 154 -7.46 6.18 -3.64
C LEU A 154 -6.81 5.56 -2.42
N LEU A 155 -6.33 4.33 -2.54
CA LEU A 155 -5.53 3.66 -1.53
C LEU A 155 -4.07 3.68 -1.96
N ASP A 156 -3.24 4.43 -1.24
CA ASP A 156 -1.79 4.39 -1.37
C ASP A 156 -1.24 3.27 -0.49
N ALA A 157 -0.89 2.17 -1.12
CA ALA A 157 -0.34 0.98 -0.49
C ALA A 157 1.19 0.87 -0.66
N ASP A 158 1.86 1.91 -1.14
CA ASP A 158 3.32 1.92 -1.29
C ASP A 158 4.01 2.13 0.06
N VAL A 159 4.33 1.03 0.72
CA VAL A 159 4.97 1.02 2.04
C VAL A 159 6.40 1.57 2.05
N TYR A 160 7.03 1.67 0.90
CA TYR A 160 8.42 2.14 0.78
C TYR A 160 8.53 3.64 0.56
N GLY A 161 7.49 4.27 0.04
CA GLY A 161 7.49 5.69 -0.26
C GLY A 161 6.08 6.20 -0.53
N PRO A 162 5.23 6.25 0.52
CA PRO A 162 3.88 6.74 0.35
C PRO A 162 3.92 8.20 -0.11
N SER A 163 3.34 8.48 -1.26
CA SER A 163 3.44 9.79 -1.91
C SER A 163 2.07 10.40 -2.26
N ALA A 164 1.00 9.62 -2.25
CA ALA A 164 -0.33 10.11 -2.60
C ALA A 164 -0.83 11.24 -1.70
N PRO A 165 -0.60 11.27 -0.36
CA PRO A 165 -0.99 12.41 0.46
C PRO A 165 -0.39 13.73 -0.03
N LYS A 166 0.91 13.75 -0.29
CA LYS A 166 1.62 14.92 -0.82
C LYS A 166 1.06 15.35 -2.19
N MET A 167 0.87 14.40 -3.10
CA MET A 167 0.35 14.65 -4.45
C MET A 167 -1.11 15.11 -4.47
N MET A 168 -1.87 14.81 -3.43
CA MET A 168 -3.27 15.22 -3.25
C MET A 168 -3.42 16.48 -2.39
N GLY A 169 -2.33 17.02 -1.84
CA GLY A 169 -2.36 18.18 -0.96
C GLY A 169 -3.10 17.91 0.34
N VAL A 170 -2.97 16.69 0.87
CA VAL A 170 -3.65 16.28 2.10
C VAL A 170 -2.64 16.14 3.22
N ASP A 171 -2.88 16.89 4.30
CA ASP A 171 -2.15 16.80 5.56
C ASP A 171 -3.11 16.39 6.68
N GLY A 172 -2.63 15.63 7.64
CA GLY A 172 -3.37 15.23 8.84
C GLY A 172 -3.56 13.73 8.97
N ASP A 173 -4.15 13.35 10.10
CA ASP A 173 -4.38 11.95 10.47
C ASP A 173 -5.84 11.56 10.23
N PRO A 174 -6.11 10.36 9.70
CA PRO A 174 -7.46 9.83 9.60
C PRO A 174 -8.11 9.68 10.98
N LEU A 175 -9.36 10.11 11.10
CA LEU A 175 -10.13 9.93 12.32
C LEU A 175 -10.63 8.49 12.41
N PHE A 176 -10.69 7.97 13.64
CA PHE A 176 -11.31 6.68 13.90
C PHE A 176 -12.70 6.91 14.51
N GLU A 177 -13.73 6.66 13.72
CA GLU A 177 -15.12 6.84 14.11
C GLU A 177 -15.96 5.62 13.71
N ASN A 178 -16.93 5.25 14.54
CA ASN A 178 -17.81 4.10 14.29
C ASN A 178 -17.03 2.81 13.94
N GLU A 179 -15.95 2.54 14.65
CA GLU A 179 -15.07 1.37 14.45
C GLU A 179 -14.38 1.32 13.08
N LYS A 180 -14.32 2.46 12.36
CA LYS A 180 -13.69 2.60 11.04
C LYS A 180 -12.77 3.81 10.97
N LEU A 181 -11.71 3.69 10.19
CA LEU A 181 -10.87 4.80 9.78
C LEU A 181 -11.63 5.62 8.72
N GLN A 182 -11.77 6.91 8.96
CA GLN A 182 -12.37 7.83 8.00
C GLN A 182 -11.30 8.28 6.99
N PRO A 183 -11.48 8.02 5.69
CA PRO A 183 -10.55 8.50 4.68
C PRO A 183 -10.57 10.03 4.63
N LEU A 184 -9.41 10.63 4.36
CA LEU A 184 -9.32 12.06 4.10
C LEU A 184 -9.83 12.35 2.68
N GLU A 185 -10.33 13.55 2.43
CA GLU A 185 -10.91 13.90 1.13
C GLU A 185 -10.17 15.07 0.48
N ALA A 186 -9.78 14.90 -0.78
CA ALA A 186 -9.25 15.96 -1.63
C ALA A 186 -9.66 15.75 -3.08
N HIS A 187 -9.91 16.82 -3.81
CA HIS A 187 -10.27 16.81 -5.23
C HIS A 187 -11.42 15.86 -5.61
N GLY A 188 -12.36 15.62 -4.67
CA GLY A 188 -13.49 14.68 -4.86
C GLY A 188 -13.11 13.20 -4.70
N VAL A 189 -11.94 12.90 -4.17
CA VAL A 189 -11.42 11.55 -3.94
C VAL A 189 -11.24 11.30 -2.45
N ARG A 190 -11.68 10.14 -1.96
CA ARG A 190 -11.41 9.63 -0.61
C ARG A 190 -10.04 8.99 -0.59
N LEU A 191 -9.13 9.53 0.20
CA LEU A 191 -7.75 9.09 0.28
C LEU A 191 -7.45 8.37 1.58
N MET A 192 -6.86 7.19 1.47
CA MET A 192 -6.18 6.52 2.56
C MET A 192 -4.78 6.15 2.11
N SER A 193 -3.79 6.43 2.94
CA SER A 193 -2.39 6.09 2.68
C SER A 193 -1.79 5.39 3.87
N ILE A 194 -0.90 4.46 3.59
CA ILE A 194 -0.06 3.86 4.63
C ILE A 194 0.80 4.94 5.33
N GLY A 195 1.12 6.04 4.62
CA GLY A 195 1.82 7.19 5.16
C GLY A 195 1.12 7.87 6.33
N PHE A 196 -0.20 7.77 6.45
CA PHE A 196 -0.95 8.32 7.59
C PHE A 196 -0.79 7.48 8.87
N ILE A 197 -0.38 6.21 8.73
CA ILE A 197 -0.25 5.28 9.85
C ILE A 197 1.20 5.19 10.32
N ILE A 198 2.14 5.67 9.49
CA ILE A 198 3.57 5.60 9.74
C ILE A 198 4.08 6.95 10.23
N ASP A 199 4.79 6.98 11.35
CA ASP A 199 5.53 8.18 11.80
C ASP A 199 6.65 8.52 10.80
N GLU A 200 6.60 9.69 10.18
CA GLU A 200 7.63 10.23 9.25
C GLU A 200 9.02 10.43 9.88
N GLY A 201 9.34 9.92 10.98
CA GLY A 201 10.65 10.08 11.64
C GLY A 201 11.36 8.77 11.92
N LYS A 202 10.75 7.64 11.64
CA LYS A 202 11.34 6.33 11.93
C LYS A 202 11.48 5.51 10.65
N ALA A 203 12.72 5.21 10.27
CA ALA A 203 13.00 4.17 9.29
C ALA A 203 12.47 2.83 9.83
N MET A 204 11.20 2.55 9.59
CA MET A 204 10.59 1.28 9.95
C MET A 204 11.00 0.26 8.89
N ILE A 205 11.71 -0.78 9.31
CA ILE A 205 12.02 -1.90 8.42
C ILE A 205 10.74 -2.71 8.27
N TRP A 206 10.03 -2.48 7.18
CA TRP A 206 8.84 -3.24 6.84
C TRP A 206 9.20 -4.69 6.53
N ARG A 207 8.73 -5.60 7.36
CA ARG A 207 8.76 -7.03 7.05
C ARG A 207 7.43 -7.41 6.40
N GLY A 208 7.44 -8.37 5.46
CA GLY A 208 6.28 -8.77 4.69
C GLY A 208 4.98 -8.97 5.51
N PRO A 209 4.99 -9.64 6.67
CA PRO A 209 3.80 -9.83 7.50
C PRO A 209 3.19 -8.52 8.04
N MET A 210 4.02 -7.53 8.37
CA MET A 210 3.57 -6.23 8.88
C MET A 210 2.90 -5.40 7.79
N ALA A 211 3.53 -5.32 6.63
CA ALA A 211 2.98 -4.63 5.48
C ALA A 211 1.64 -5.26 5.06
N SER A 212 1.56 -6.59 5.05
CA SER A 212 0.33 -7.33 4.77
C SER A 212 -0.79 -7.03 5.77
N SER A 213 -0.44 -6.91 7.07
CA SER A 213 -1.42 -6.59 8.11
C SER A 213 -1.94 -5.16 7.97
N ALA A 214 -1.04 -4.18 7.77
CA ALA A 214 -1.41 -2.78 7.61
C ALA A 214 -2.30 -2.55 6.38
N VAL A 215 -1.94 -3.17 5.26
CA VAL A 215 -2.77 -3.07 4.04
C VAL A 215 -4.11 -3.75 4.23
N ARG A 216 -4.16 -4.92 4.86
CA ARG A 216 -5.43 -5.58 5.18
C ARG A 216 -6.32 -4.67 6.05
N GLN A 217 -5.74 -4.00 7.02
CA GLN A 217 -6.45 -3.01 7.83
C GLN A 217 -6.99 -1.87 6.97
N MET A 218 -6.20 -1.32 6.06
CA MET A 218 -6.65 -0.25 5.15
C MET A 218 -7.76 -0.72 4.18
N ILE A 219 -7.80 -2.00 3.83
CA ILE A 219 -8.86 -2.57 3.00
C ILE A 219 -10.16 -2.75 3.80
N HIS A 220 -10.07 -3.29 5.02
CA HIS A 220 -11.25 -3.72 5.79
C HIS A 220 -11.74 -2.69 6.79
N ASP A 221 -10.84 -1.91 7.40
CA ASP A 221 -11.18 -1.03 8.51
C ASP A 221 -11.40 0.43 8.08
N VAL A 222 -11.30 0.72 6.78
CA VAL A 222 -11.60 2.06 6.22
C VAL A 222 -13.06 2.16 5.78
N ALA A 223 -13.69 3.30 6.07
CA ALA A 223 -15.03 3.64 5.64
C ALA A 223 -15.06 4.12 4.17
N TRP A 224 -14.73 3.22 3.22
CA TRP A 224 -14.67 3.57 1.80
C TRP A 224 -16.01 4.03 1.24
N GLY A 225 -17.10 3.40 1.66
CA GLY A 225 -18.46 3.70 1.22
C GLY A 225 -19.48 3.26 2.27
N SER A 226 -20.73 3.36 1.92
CA SER A 226 -21.85 2.82 2.70
C SER A 226 -22.85 2.11 1.78
N GLU A 227 -23.80 1.39 2.37
CA GLU A 227 -24.87 0.75 1.61
C GLU A 227 -25.67 1.76 0.75
N ALA A 228 -25.97 2.93 1.32
CA ALA A 228 -26.69 4.00 0.64
C ALA A 228 -25.84 4.75 -0.40
N ALA A 229 -24.51 4.77 -0.23
CA ALA A 229 -23.57 5.48 -1.09
C ALA A 229 -22.28 4.65 -1.29
N PRO A 230 -22.36 3.54 -2.03
CA PRO A 230 -21.20 2.72 -2.30
C PRO A 230 -20.18 3.48 -3.16
N LEU A 231 -18.91 3.17 -2.99
CA LEU A 231 -17.83 3.68 -3.85
C LEU A 231 -17.95 3.03 -5.22
N ASP A 232 -17.85 3.81 -6.28
CA ASP A 232 -17.92 3.29 -7.64
C ASP A 232 -16.58 2.64 -8.04
N VAL A 233 -15.45 3.30 -7.71
CA VAL A 233 -14.13 2.77 -7.98
C VAL A 233 -13.14 3.09 -6.85
N LEU A 234 -12.35 2.10 -6.46
CA LEU A 234 -11.17 2.23 -5.61
C LEU A 234 -9.92 2.04 -6.47
N VAL A 235 -9.13 3.08 -6.62
CA VAL A 235 -7.81 3.01 -7.24
C VAL A 235 -6.81 2.62 -6.17
N VAL A 236 -5.98 1.60 -6.43
CA VAL A 236 -4.98 1.11 -5.49
C VAL A 236 -3.59 1.33 -6.08
N ASP A 237 -2.83 2.22 -5.48
CA ASP A 237 -1.43 2.45 -5.80
C ASP A 237 -0.57 1.37 -5.14
N LEU A 238 -0.15 0.36 -5.91
CA LEU A 238 0.59 -0.79 -5.39
C LEU A 238 2.07 -0.45 -5.13
N PRO A 239 2.77 -1.13 -4.22
CA PRO A 239 4.22 -1.04 -4.11
C PRO A 239 4.91 -1.35 -5.44
N PRO A 240 6.07 -0.73 -5.75
CA PRO A 240 6.79 -1.03 -6.98
C PRO A 240 7.44 -2.41 -6.96
N GLY A 241 7.66 -2.98 -8.15
CA GLY A 241 8.36 -4.25 -8.33
C GLY A 241 7.42 -5.47 -8.34
N THR A 242 7.95 -6.63 -8.02
CA THR A 242 7.25 -7.93 -8.00
C THR A 242 7.54 -8.71 -6.71
N GLY A 243 7.80 -7.97 -5.63
CA GLY A 243 8.17 -8.54 -4.33
C GLY A 243 7.00 -9.10 -3.54
N ASP A 244 7.32 -9.71 -2.40
CA ASP A 244 6.35 -10.42 -1.54
C ASP A 244 5.19 -9.55 -1.08
N ILE A 245 5.43 -8.25 -0.84
CA ILE A 245 4.39 -7.32 -0.39
C ILE A 245 3.34 -7.13 -1.49
N GLN A 246 3.79 -6.83 -2.73
CA GLN A 246 2.88 -6.68 -3.86
C GLN A 246 2.11 -7.98 -4.14
N LEU A 247 2.80 -9.11 -4.14
CA LEU A 247 2.17 -10.42 -4.33
C LEU A 247 1.12 -10.70 -3.26
N THR A 248 1.43 -10.41 -2.00
CA THR A 248 0.49 -10.59 -0.89
C THR A 248 -0.76 -9.71 -1.04
N LEU A 249 -0.58 -8.45 -1.47
CA LEU A 249 -1.68 -7.53 -1.77
C LEU A 249 -2.61 -8.08 -2.84
N VAL A 250 -2.03 -8.49 -3.97
CA VAL A 250 -2.78 -9.04 -5.11
C VAL A 250 -3.51 -10.34 -4.75
N GLN A 251 -2.96 -11.14 -3.82
CA GLN A 251 -3.60 -12.37 -3.34
C GLN A 251 -4.71 -12.13 -2.30
N LYS A 252 -4.66 -11.00 -1.57
CA LYS A 252 -5.61 -10.68 -0.49
C LYS A 252 -6.75 -9.78 -0.96
N LEU A 253 -6.47 -8.90 -1.90
CA LEU A 253 -7.42 -7.94 -2.44
C LEU A 253 -7.98 -8.46 -3.76
N ARG A 254 -9.30 -8.58 -3.85
CA ARG A 254 -9.97 -8.90 -5.11
C ARG A 254 -9.92 -7.67 -6.02
N ILE A 255 -8.99 -7.71 -6.97
CA ILE A 255 -8.72 -6.67 -7.96
C ILE A 255 -9.49 -7.04 -9.24
N ASP A 256 -10.30 -6.11 -9.76
CA ASP A 256 -11.05 -6.31 -11.01
C ASP A 256 -10.15 -6.15 -12.23
N GLY A 257 -9.05 -5.42 -12.09
CA GLY A 257 -8.01 -5.36 -13.09
C GLY A 257 -6.87 -4.42 -12.71
N VAL A 258 -5.74 -4.54 -13.42
CA VAL A 258 -4.53 -3.78 -13.17
C VAL A 258 -4.13 -2.93 -14.37
N VAL A 259 -3.70 -1.71 -14.12
CA VAL A 259 -3.03 -0.82 -15.08
C VAL A 259 -1.53 -0.93 -14.86
N LEU A 260 -0.78 -1.32 -15.89
CA LEU A 260 0.68 -1.34 -15.83
C LEU A 260 1.23 0.01 -16.25
N VAL A 261 2.15 0.56 -15.44
CA VAL A 261 2.87 1.81 -15.73
C VAL A 261 4.33 1.49 -16.03
N THR A 262 4.81 2.02 -17.14
CA THR A 262 6.21 1.92 -17.58
C THR A 262 6.70 3.23 -18.18
N THR A 263 7.98 3.28 -18.53
CA THR A 263 8.59 4.35 -19.32
C THR A 263 9.19 3.73 -20.60
N PRO A 264 9.54 4.51 -21.64
CA PRO A 264 10.06 3.97 -22.91
C PRO A 264 11.36 3.17 -22.80
N GLN A 265 12.10 3.34 -21.71
CA GLN A 265 13.40 2.70 -21.50
C GLN A 265 13.30 1.18 -21.42
N GLU A 266 14.16 0.45 -22.13
CA GLU A 266 14.16 -1.02 -22.17
C GLU A 266 14.20 -1.67 -20.77
N ILE A 267 14.98 -1.11 -19.84
CA ILE A 267 15.05 -1.62 -18.46
C ILE A 267 13.68 -1.55 -17.77
N ALA A 268 12.90 -0.46 -17.99
CA ALA A 268 11.56 -0.34 -17.43
C ALA A 268 10.58 -1.34 -18.06
N LEU A 269 10.71 -1.57 -19.36
CA LEU A 269 9.89 -2.54 -20.11
C LEU A 269 10.18 -3.97 -19.65
N ILE A 270 11.45 -4.33 -19.41
CA ILE A 270 11.80 -5.65 -18.84
C ILE A 270 11.11 -5.87 -17.49
N ASP A 271 11.10 -4.86 -16.63
CA ASP A 271 10.46 -4.99 -15.32
C ASP A 271 8.92 -5.00 -15.43
N ALA A 272 8.34 -4.25 -16.38
CA ALA A 272 6.90 -4.33 -16.67
C ALA A 272 6.49 -5.74 -17.14
N ARG A 273 7.33 -6.41 -17.93
CA ARG A 273 7.12 -7.83 -18.33
C ARG A 273 7.09 -8.77 -17.13
N ARG A 274 8.00 -8.56 -16.16
CA ARG A 274 8.01 -9.36 -14.92
C ARG A 274 6.75 -9.16 -14.10
N ALA A 275 6.27 -7.91 -14.01
CA ALA A 275 5.02 -7.59 -13.34
C ALA A 275 3.83 -8.24 -14.07
N ALA A 276 3.78 -8.19 -15.39
CA ALA A 276 2.73 -8.84 -16.18
C ALA A 276 2.65 -10.35 -15.93
N VAL A 277 3.81 -11.04 -15.89
CA VAL A 277 3.85 -12.48 -15.56
C VAL A 277 3.35 -12.77 -14.15
N MET A 278 3.59 -11.88 -13.19
CA MET A 278 3.06 -12.02 -11.83
C MET A 278 1.52 -11.91 -11.84
N PHE A 279 0.95 -10.92 -12.54
CA PHE A 279 -0.51 -10.75 -12.64
C PHE A 279 -1.18 -11.91 -13.39
N GLU A 280 -0.54 -12.44 -14.42
CA GLU A 280 -0.99 -13.66 -15.09
C GLU A 280 -1.07 -14.86 -14.12
N LYS A 281 -0.02 -15.07 -13.32
CA LYS A 281 0.02 -16.16 -12.31
C LYS A 281 -1.00 -15.99 -11.19
N THR A 282 -1.41 -14.76 -10.89
CA THR A 282 -2.44 -14.46 -9.88
C THR A 282 -3.84 -14.35 -10.49
N ALA A 283 -3.99 -14.66 -11.78
CA ALA A 283 -5.23 -14.54 -12.52
C ALA A 283 -5.88 -13.14 -12.43
N THR A 284 -5.05 -12.08 -12.30
CA THR A 284 -5.50 -10.69 -12.25
C THR A 284 -5.46 -10.11 -13.67
N PRO A 285 -6.59 -9.65 -14.23
CA PRO A 285 -6.63 -9.11 -15.58
C PRO A 285 -5.78 -7.84 -15.72
N ILE A 286 -5.01 -7.72 -16.81
CA ILE A 286 -4.33 -6.47 -17.15
C ILE A 286 -5.24 -5.67 -18.06
N LEU A 287 -5.76 -4.53 -17.57
CA LEU A 287 -6.70 -3.67 -18.31
C LEU A 287 -5.99 -2.83 -19.37
N GLY A 288 -4.70 -2.61 -19.23
CA GLY A 288 -3.91 -1.90 -20.19
C GLY A 288 -2.57 -1.40 -19.64
N LEU A 289 -1.83 -0.73 -20.50
CA LEU A 289 -0.52 -0.16 -20.22
C LEU A 289 -0.55 1.35 -20.40
N ILE A 290 0.08 2.10 -19.51
CA ILE A 290 0.37 3.53 -19.64
C ILE A 290 1.88 3.69 -19.78
N GLU A 291 2.30 4.30 -20.90
CA GLU A 291 3.68 4.76 -21.10
C GLU A 291 3.83 6.16 -20.52
N ASN A 292 4.39 6.28 -19.33
CA ASN A 292 4.68 7.56 -18.71
C ASN A 292 6.05 8.09 -19.15
N MET A 293 6.24 9.41 -19.10
CA MET A 293 7.45 10.09 -19.57
C MET A 293 7.79 9.74 -21.03
N ALA A 294 6.75 9.60 -21.86
CA ALA A 294 6.86 9.10 -23.22
C ALA A 294 7.66 10.02 -24.12
N PHE A 295 7.56 11.33 -23.94
CA PHE A 295 8.27 12.36 -24.66
C PHE A 295 8.20 13.68 -23.92
N PHE A 296 9.06 14.61 -24.28
CA PHE A 296 8.98 16.01 -23.90
C PHE A 296 8.48 16.81 -25.11
N ALA A 297 7.46 17.64 -24.94
CA ALA A 297 7.01 18.53 -26.02
C ALA A 297 7.94 19.75 -26.11
N ASP A 298 8.53 19.99 -27.28
CA ASP A 298 9.37 21.17 -27.54
C ASP A 298 8.55 22.43 -27.27
N PRO A 299 8.99 23.33 -26.39
CA PRO A 299 8.20 24.52 -26.02
C PRO A 299 7.94 25.48 -27.19
N SER A 300 8.75 25.44 -28.23
CA SER A 300 8.67 26.36 -29.40
C SER A 300 7.83 25.79 -30.54
N THR A 301 7.88 24.47 -30.74
CA THR A 301 7.25 23.81 -31.89
C THR A 301 6.13 22.87 -31.50
N GLY A 302 6.07 22.45 -30.25
CA GLY A 302 5.16 21.38 -29.77
C GLY A 302 5.57 19.98 -30.24
N ALA A 303 6.69 19.84 -30.97
CA ALA A 303 7.14 18.55 -31.50
C ALA A 303 7.57 17.61 -30.36
N PRO A 304 7.23 16.30 -30.40
CA PRO A 304 7.65 15.35 -29.39
C PRO A 304 9.15 15.05 -29.49
N ILE A 305 9.87 15.21 -28.37
CA ILE A 305 11.29 14.87 -28.25
C ILE A 305 11.35 13.58 -27.35
N PRO A 306 11.73 12.43 -27.91
CA PRO A 306 11.75 11.15 -27.18
C PRO A 306 13.00 11.02 -26.31
N ILE A 307 13.03 11.70 -25.15
CA ILE A 307 14.20 11.75 -24.24
C ILE A 307 14.61 10.34 -23.77
N PHE A 308 13.64 9.46 -23.54
CA PHE A 308 13.85 8.10 -23.01
C PHE A 308 13.70 7.00 -24.06
N GLY A 309 13.69 7.35 -25.35
CA GLY A 309 13.42 6.44 -26.46
C GLY A 309 11.98 6.51 -26.96
N GLU A 310 11.68 5.82 -28.02
CA GLU A 310 10.39 5.86 -28.71
C GLU A 310 9.84 4.47 -28.98
N GLY A 311 8.50 4.33 -28.90
CA GLY A 311 7.78 3.12 -29.31
C GLY A 311 7.84 1.94 -28.32
N GLY A 312 8.57 2.07 -27.22
CA GLY A 312 8.74 0.97 -26.27
C GLY A 312 7.42 0.51 -25.65
N GLY A 313 6.58 1.45 -25.19
CA GLY A 313 5.28 1.15 -24.61
C GLY A 313 4.28 0.60 -25.63
N VAL A 314 4.32 1.08 -26.87
CA VAL A 314 3.49 0.53 -27.96
C VAL A 314 3.82 -0.94 -28.20
N ALA A 315 5.10 -1.24 -28.43
CA ALA A 315 5.55 -2.62 -28.66
C ALA A 315 5.27 -3.54 -27.48
N GLU A 316 5.34 -3.00 -26.26
CA GLU A 316 5.06 -3.80 -25.06
C GLU A 316 3.57 -4.07 -24.88
N ALA A 317 2.70 -3.10 -25.15
CA ALA A 317 1.25 -3.29 -25.12
C ALA A 317 0.81 -4.33 -26.16
N GLU A 318 1.36 -4.30 -27.39
CA GLU A 318 1.13 -5.31 -28.41
C GLU A 318 1.60 -6.69 -27.97
N ARG A 319 2.80 -6.78 -27.40
CA ARG A 319 3.36 -8.04 -26.87
C ARG A 319 2.50 -8.66 -25.80
N LEU A 320 2.00 -7.85 -24.85
CA LEU A 320 1.14 -8.26 -23.76
C LEU A 320 -0.30 -8.47 -24.21
N ARG A 321 -0.65 -8.08 -25.45
CA ARG A 321 -2.01 -8.10 -26.00
C ARG A 321 -3.01 -7.33 -25.14
N VAL A 322 -2.58 -6.18 -24.64
CA VAL A 322 -3.40 -5.27 -23.86
C VAL A 322 -3.47 -3.90 -24.54
N PRO A 323 -4.52 -3.09 -24.29
CA PRO A 323 -4.58 -1.76 -24.86
C PRO A 323 -3.46 -0.85 -24.30
N LEU A 324 -2.88 -0.02 -25.15
CA LEU A 324 -2.10 1.15 -24.73
C LEU A 324 -3.09 2.25 -24.35
N LEU A 325 -3.28 2.47 -23.04
CA LEU A 325 -4.24 3.44 -22.50
C LEU A 325 -3.81 4.89 -22.73
N GLY A 326 -2.52 5.13 -22.87
CA GLY A 326 -2.00 6.45 -23.17
C GLY A 326 -0.49 6.57 -23.08
N ARG A 327 0.02 7.66 -23.68
CA ARG A 327 1.42 8.06 -23.64
C ARG A 327 1.48 9.42 -22.96
N VAL A 328 1.87 9.45 -21.69
CA VAL A 328 1.91 10.65 -20.87
C VAL A 328 3.20 11.40 -21.12
N PRO A 329 3.15 12.67 -21.59
CA PRO A 329 4.34 13.47 -21.82
C PRO A 329 5.03 13.88 -20.50
N ILE A 330 6.29 14.30 -20.62
CA ILE A 330 7.00 15.02 -19.57
C ILE A 330 6.53 16.47 -19.61
N GLU A 331 5.76 16.88 -18.62
CA GLU A 331 5.27 18.26 -18.46
C GLU A 331 5.67 18.82 -17.08
N MET A 332 6.05 20.09 -17.06
CA MET A 332 6.41 20.78 -15.80
C MET A 332 5.21 20.84 -14.86
N GLY A 333 4.00 21.04 -15.38
CA GLY A 333 2.77 21.09 -14.59
C GLY A 333 2.48 19.81 -13.85
N VAL A 334 2.79 18.64 -14.41
CA VAL A 334 2.66 17.34 -13.73
C VAL A 334 3.58 17.26 -12.50
N ARG A 335 4.84 17.70 -12.65
CA ARG A 335 5.80 17.72 -11.55
C ARG A 335 5.40 18.75 -10.48
N ILE A 336 5.15 20.00 -10.89
CA ILE A 336 4.80 21.09 -9.97
C ILE A 336 3.53 20.72 -9.21
N GLY A 337 2.48 20.28 -9.92
CA GLY A 337 1.23 19.88 -9.33
C GLY A 337 1.40 18.74 -8.33
N GLY A 338 2.27 17.77 -8.60
CA GLY A 338 2.60 16.69 -7.65
C GLY A 338 3.29 17.20 -6.38
N ASP A 339 4.13 18.23 -6.48
CA ASP A 339 4.81 18.85 -5.33
C ASP A 339 3.86 19.75 -4.51
N GLU A 340 2.93 20.41 -5.18
CA GLU A 340 1.98 21.37 -4.59
C GLU A 340 0.63 20.75 -4.17
N GLY A 341 0.43 19.44 -4.44
CA GLY A 341 -0.79 18.74 -4.07
C GLY A 341 -1.98 19.05 -5.00
N VAL A 342 -1.70 19.47 -6.23
CA VAL A 342 -2.71 19.78 -7.24
C VAL A 342 -2.48 18.88 -8.46
N PRO A 343 -3.12 17.71 -8.57
CA PRO A 343 -2.95 16.79 -9.70
C PRO A 343 -3.17 17.48 -11.05
N ALA A 344 -2.41 17.07 -12.07
CA ALA A 344 -2.44 17.70 -13.41
C ALA A 344 -3.85 17.80 -14.01
N VAL A 345 -4.70 16.80 -13.76
CA VAL A 345 -6.10 16.79 -14.18
C VAL A 345 -6.89 17.98 -13.59
N ILE A 346 -6.47 18.53 -12.45
CA ILE A 346 -7.06 19.73 -11.82
C ILE A 346 -6.30 20.99 -12.21
N GLY A 347 -4.96 20.99 -12.06
CA GLY A 347 -4.12 22.17 -12.23
C GLY A 347 -4.02 22.63 -13.68
N GLU A 348 -3.90 21.68 -14.60
CA GLU A 348 -3.76 21.94 -16.04
C GLU A 348 -4.71 21.07 -16.88
N PRO A 349 -6.04 21.24 -16.74
CA PRO A 349 -7.03 20.33 -17.36
C PRO A 349 -6.99 20.30 -18.89
N LYS A 350 -6.35 21.29 -19.51
CA LYS A 350 -6.13 21.36 -20.96
C LYS A 350 -4.75 20.85 -21.39
N GLY A 351 -3.86 20.52 -20.44
CA GLY A 351 -2.54 19.95 -20.69
C GLY A 351 -2.65 18.57 -21.33
N GLN A 352 -1.63 18.21 -22.12
CA GLN A 352 -1.64 16.90 -22.80
C GLN A 352 -1.66 15.75 -21.81
N ALA A 353 -0.89 15.82 -20.72
CA ALA A 353 -0.89 14.80 -19.69
C ALA A 353 -2.29 14.61 -19.05
N ALA A 354 -2.96 15.71 -18.71
CA ALA A 354 -4.31 15.68 -18.14
C ALA A 354 -5.32 15.02 -19.09
N GLN A 355 -5.25 15.35 -20.38
CA GLN A 355 -6.12 14.74 -21.39
C GLN A 355 -5.86 13.24 -21.53
N VAL A 356 -4.60 12.80 -21.47
CA VAL A 356 -4.27 11.38 -21.50
C VAL A 356 -4.84 10.64 -20.28
N PHE A 357 -4.73 11.22 -19.08
CA PHE A 357 -5.30 10.60 -17.87
C PHE A 357 -6.83 10.50 -17.93
N VAL A 358 -7.50 11.52 -18.43
CA VAL A 358 -8.97 11.51 -18.60
C VAL A 358 -9.40 10.45 -19.60
N ALA A 359 -8.76 10.39 -20.78
CA ALA A 359 -9.05 9.39 -21.80
C ALA A 359 -8.77 7.95 -21.31
N ALA A 360 -7.69 7.76 -20.54
CA ALA A 360 -7.38 6.48 -19.91
C ALA A 360 -8.46 6.08 -18.89
N ALA A 361 -8.91 7.01 -18.05
CA ALA A 361 -9.97 6.77 -17.08
C ALA A 361 -11.29 6.39 -17.76
N GLU A 362 -11.68 7.08 -18.83
CA GLU A 362 -12.87 6.73 -19.62
C GLU A 362 -12.79 5.31 -20.21
N THR A 363 -11.62 4.95 -20.73
CA THR A 363 -11.39 3.62 -21.30
C THR A 363 -11.45 2.54 -20.23
N LEU A 364 -10.83 2.78 -19.08
CA LEU A 364 -10.84 1.86 -17.94
C LEU A 364 -12.26 1.70 -17.38
N TRP A 365 -13.02 2.79 -17.27
CA TRP A 365 -14.39 2.71 -16.77
C TRP A 365 -15.29 1.86 -17.66
N LYS A 366 -15.14 1.97 -19.00
CA LYS A 366 -15.88 1.12 -19.97
C LYS A 366 -15.48 -0.35 -19.87
N ALA A 367 -14.28 -0.66 -19.37
CA ALA A 367 -13.80 -2.03 -19.25
C ALA A 367 -14.28 -2.74 -17.97
N VAL A 368 -14.61 -2.00 -16.90
CA VAL A 368 -14.97 -2.56 -15.59
C VAL A 368 -16.41 -2.25 -15.15
N GLY A 369 -16.99 -1.14 -15.63
CA GLY A 369 -18.36 -0.69 -15.34
C GLY A 369 -19.31 -1.08 -16.45
#